data_1fae6d167d4cf3150d7d10b7522ab4e1
#
_entry.id   1fae6d167d4cf3150d7d10b7522ab4e1
#
_cell.length_a   1.000
_cell.length_b   1.000
_cell.length_c   1.000
_cell.angle_alpha   90.00
_cell.angle_beta   90.00
_cell.angle_gamma   90.00
#
_symmetry.space_group_name_H-M   'P 1'
#
loop_
_entity.id
_entity.type
_entity.pdbx_description
1 polymer ?
#
loop_
_entity_poly.entity_id
_entity_poly.type
_entity_poly.pdbx_seq_one_letter_code
_entity_poly.pdbx_strand_id
1 'polypeptide(L)'
;MKRSCLIWGCVAGQAWGVFLLRRQRLRGAKKVAANRKLAANLRDTLILLGPTFIKIGQLLSTRVDVLPPEVIQELARLQNEVPSFPAERAIAVIRQELGKGVDELFASFERTPLAAASLAQVHRATLKESGEEVVVKVQRENLLDLFRVDLANIRVVAWLADRLDPQTEAASANWKDIAETSGRVLYREVDFNHERASAESFAENFKTFKAIKIPSVHPELSSSKVLTMEYVPGVKISNAEQLAEEGFDPVHISNQLTTSYLEQVCRHGFFHCDPHPGNLAVDNGYPGGRLIYYDFGMMENMEDNIKKGFVDLIFSIYENLPSEACDALEAMGVLRRGVDRQSIERIARDLLNTFQQTLASADNKWENQMTAEEKKESRRARRAKIGQDLFATQSDKPFRFPPKWTFVFRAFSTIDGIGKGLNPGLYDLSCATAPPRPPPGRSARPALPDGLH
;
A
#
# COMPACT_ATOMS: atom_id res chain seq x y z
N MET A 1 -31.65 -2.25 -13.85
CA MET A 1 -31.85 -1.03 -14.66
C MET A 1 -31.57 0.27 -13.90
N LYS A 2 -32.21 0.59 -12.78
CA LYS A 2 -31.98 1.87 -12.05
C LYS A 2 -30.51 2.15 -11.71
N ARG A 3 -29.75 1.12 -11.25
CA ARG A 3 -28.34 1.23 -10.88
C ARG A 3 -27.44 1.61 -12.06
N SER A 4 -27.62 0.96 -13.21
CA SER A 4 -26.85 1.27 -14.43
C SER A 4 -27.16 2.69 -14.95
N CYS A 5 -28.43 3.13 -14.90
CA CYS A 5 -28.79 4.51 -15.28
C CYS A 5 -28.06 5.55 -14.39
N LEU A 6 -27.97 5.31 -13.08
CA LEU A 6 -27.22 6.17 -12.16
C LEU A 6 -25.74 6.22 -12.54
N ILE A 7 -25.11 5.06 -12.77
CA ILE A 7 -23.69 4.97 -13.15
C ILE A 7 -23.45 5.75 -14.45
N TRP A 8 -24.25 5.51 -15.48
CA TRP A 8 -24.09 6.18 -16.78
C TRP A 8 -24.36 7.69 -16.71
N GLY A 9 -25.30 8.13 -15.87
CA GLY A 9 -25.50 9.56 -15.60
C GLY A 9 -24.26 10.21 -14.98
N CYS A 10 -23.65 9.55 -14.00
CA CYS A 10 -22.40 10.01 -13.38
C CYS A 10 -21.23 10.03 -14.38
N VAL A 11 -21.07 8.98 -15.19
CA VAL A 11 -20.03 8.91 -16.24
C VAL A 11 -20.19 10.05 -17.25
N ALA A 12 -21.43 10.29 -17.73
CA ALA A 12 -21.72 11.38 -18.66
C ALA A 12 -21.40 12.75 -18.04
N GLY A 13 -21.74 12.98 -16.76
CA GLY A 13 -21.41 14.20 -16.04
C GLY A 13 -19.91 14.45 -15.92
N GLN A 14 -19.14 13.42 -15.59
CA GLN A 14 -17.68 13.51 -15.52
C GLN A 14 -17.05 13.75 -16.90
N ALA A 15 -17.51 13.04 -17.93
CA ALA A 15 -17.04 13.23 -19.30
C ALA A 15 -17.32 14.66 -19.81
N TRP A 16 -18.49 15.21 -19.47
CA TRP A 16 -18.85 16.59 -19.79
C TRP A 16 -17.92 17.59 -19.07
N GLY A 17 -17.63 17.36 -17.79
CA GLY A 17 -16.66 18.16 -17.02
C GLY A 17 -15.27 18.19 -17.66
N VAL A 18 -14.77 17.03 -18.08
CA VAL A 18 -13.47 16.90 -18.78
C VAL A 18 -13.51 17.66 -20.13
N PHE A 19 -14.60 17.50 -20.90
CA PHE A 19 -14.78 18.18 -22.17
C PHE A 19 -14.76 19.72 -22.00
N LEU A 20 -15.51 20.25 -21.04
CA LEU A 20 -15.52 21.69 -20.75
C LEU A 20 -14.14 22.20 -20.33
N LEU A 21 -13.42 21.44 -19.52
CA LEU A 21 -12.07 21.79 -19.07
C LEU A 21 -11.07 21.85 -20.23
N ARG A 22 -11.11 20.85 -21.13
CA ARG A 22 -10.28 20.81 -22.36
C ARG A 22 -10.55 22.00 -23.27
N ARG A 23 -11.84 22.42 -23.39
CA ARG A 23 -12.24 23.57 -24.21
C ARG A 23 -11.74 24.91 -23.68
N GLN A 24 -11.56 25.04 -22.35
CA GLN A 24 -11.13 26.29 -21.71
C GLN A 24 -9.64 26.62 -21.94
N ARG A 25 -8.84 25.71 -22.47
CA ARG A 25 -7.39 25.86 -22.78
C ARG A 25 -6.59 26.52 -21.66
N LEU A 26 -6.92 26.23 -20.40
CA LEU A 26 -6.27 26.77 -19.21
C LEU A 26 -4.79 26.35 -19.14
N ARG A 27 -3.93 27.24 -18.58
CA ARG A 27 -2.49 26.98 -18.39
C ARG A 27 -2.07 27.31 -16.96
N GLY A 28 -0.92 26.74 -16.53
CA GLY A 28 -0.30 27.02 -15.23
C GLY A 28 -1.24 26.72 -14.05
N ALA A 29 -1.19 27.57 -13.02
CA ALA A 29 -1.93 27.39 -11.78
C ALA A 29 -3.47 27.26 -11.97
N LYS A 30 -4.04 27.95 -12.97
CA LYS A 30 -5.47 27.86 -13.27
C LYS A 30 -5.86 26.46 -13.75
N LYS A 31 -5.01 25.78 -14.55
CA LYS A 31 -5.23 24.40 -15.00
C LYS A 31 -5.17 23.43 -13.82
N VAL A 32 -4.19 23.57 -12.94
CA VAL A 32 -4.04 22.74 -11.73
C VAL A 32 -5.26 22.87 -10.82
N ALA A 33 -5.72 24.10 -10.54
CA ALA A 33 -6.90 24.35 -9.71
C ALA A 33 -8.18 23.74 -10.32
N ALA A 34 -8.36 23.84 -11.64
CA ALA A 34 -9.51 23.26 -12.34
C ALA A 34 -9.47 21.72 -12.36
N ASN A 35 -8.28 21.13 -12.57
CA ASN A 35 -8.08 19.68 -12.45
C ASN A 35 -8.43 19.19 -11.05
N ARG A 36 -7.97 19.90 -9.99
CA ARG A 36 -8.27 19.55 -8.61
C ARG A 36 -9.76 19.57 -8.31
N LYS A 37 -10.48 20.58 -8.82
CA LYS A 37 -11.94 20.66 -8.68
C LYS A 37 -12.64 19.47 -9.37
N LEU A 38 -12.21 19.11 -10.58
CA LEU A 38 -12.74 17.95 -11.30
C LEU A 38 -12.44 16.65 -10.56
N ALA A 39 -11.23 16.50 -10.00
CA ALA A 39 -10.84 15.35 -9.20
C ALA A 39 -11.68 15.22 -7.91
N ALA A 40 -11.96 16.33 -7.23
CA ALA A 40 -12.86 16.35 -6.08
C ALA A 40 -14.27 15.90 -6.44
N ASN A 41 -14.82 16.40 -7.57
CA ASN A 41 -16.12 15.96 -8.08
C ASN A 41 -16.12 14.46 -8.41
N LEU A 42 -15.00 13.93 -8.95
CA LEU A 42 -14.86 12.51 -9.22
C LEU A 42 -14.90 11.70 -7.90
N ARG A 43 -14.14 12.11 -6.88
CA ARG A 43 -14.17 11.49 -5.54
C ARG A 43 -15.60 11.46 -4.99
N ASP A 44 -16.29 12.58 -5.00
CA ASP A 44 -17.67 12.69 -4.48
C ASP A 44 -18.65 11.81 -5.27
N THR A 45 -18.44 11.71 -6.58
CA THR A 45 -19.20 10.79 -7.45
C THR A 45 -18.97 9.33 -7.07
N LEU A 46 -17.71 8.93 -6.78
CA LEU A 46 -17.39 7.57 -6.34
C LEU A 46 -18.01 7.25 -4.99
N ILE A 47 -18.04 8.23 -4.06
CA ILE A 47 -18.74 8.09 -2.76
C ILE A 47 -20.24 7.90 -2.98
N LEU A 48 -20.88 8.69 -3.84
CA LEU A 48 -22.30 8.57 -4.19
C LEU A 48 -22.61 7.20 -4.79
N LEU A 49 -21.74 6.69 -5.65
CA LEU A 49 -21.87 5.37 -6.26
C LEU A 49 -21.61 4.22 -5.29
N GLY A 50 -20.99 4.46 -4.15
CA GLY A 50 -20.86 3.54 -3.01
C GLY A 50 -19.73 2.53 -3.11
N PRO A 51 -19.81 1.40 -2.37
CA PRO A 51 -18.67 0.55 -1.99
C PRO A 51 -17.75 0.11 -3.13
N THR A 52 -18.32 -0.38 -4.23
CA THR A 52 -17.57 -0.81 -5.42
C THR A 52 -16.67 0.31 -5.96
N PHE A 53 -17.27 1.49 -6.15
CA PHE A 53 -16.59 2.63 -6.75
C PHE A 53 -15.62 3.31 -5.78
N ILE A 54 -15.92 3.33 -4.49
CA ILE A 54 -14.99 3.78 -3.44
C ILE A 54 -13.74 2.91 -3.49
N LYS A 55 -13.88 1.59 -3.50
CA LYS A 55 -12.73 0.68 -3.52
C LYS A 55 -11.93 0.78 -4.83
N ILE A 56 -12.59 0.91 -5.96
CA ILE A 56 -11.89 1.17 -7.24
C ILE A 56 -11.14 2.50 -7.18
N GLY A 57 -11.74 3.55 -6.62
CA GLY A 57 -11.07 4.82 -6.41
C GLY A 57 -9.82 4.69 -5.50
N GLN A 58 -9.91 3.90 -4.43
CA GLN A 58 -8.76 3.56 -3.58
C GLN A 58 -7.65 2.85 -4.38
N LEU A 59 -8.00 1.84 -5.18
CA LEU A 59 -7.04 1.14 -6.05
C LEU A 59 -6.42 2.07 -7.09
N LEU A 60 -7.21 2.93 -7.71
CA LEU A 60 -6.74 3.90 -8.70
C LEU A 60 -5.86 4.99 -8.08
N SER A 61 -6.05 5.35 -6.81
CA SER A 61 -5.21 6.33 -6.11
C SER A 61 -3.74 5.91 -6.00
N THR A 62 -3.45 4.64 -6.25
CA THR A 62 -2.10 4.08 -6.20
C THR A 62 -1.42 4.02 -7.57
N ARG A 63 -2.16 4.31 -8.64
CA ARG A 63 -1.69 4.21 -10.03
C ARG A 63 -1.14 5.54 -10.52
N VAL A 64 0.05 5.88 -10.00
CA VAL A 64 0.82 7.09 -10.39
C VAL A 64 1.27 7.06 -11.86
N ASP A 65 1.26 5.89 -12.48
CA ASP A 65 1.59 5.65 -13.88
C ASP A 65 0.44 6.00 -14.84
N VAL A 66 -0.79 6.07 -14.33
CA VAL A 66 -2.01 6.24 -15.14
C VAL A 66 -2.70 7.58 -14.89
N LEU A 67 -2.74 8.05 -13.65
CA LEU A 67 -3.53 9.21 -13.25
C LEU A 67 -2.68 10.43 -12.90
N PRO A 68 -3.17 11.65 -13.20
CA PRO A 68 -2.51 12.90 -12.78
C PRO A 68 -2.41 13.01 -11.25
N PRO A 69 -1.36 13.68 -10.73
CA PRO A 69 -1.13 13.83 -9.30
C PRO A 69 -2.32 14.42 -8.52
N GLU A 70 -3.04 15.38 -9.12
CA GLU A 70 -4.20 16.01 -8.49
C GLU A 70 -5.36 15.02 -8.28
N VAL A 71 -5.54 14.09 -9.21
CA VAL A 71 -6.56 13.04 -9.12
C VAL A 71 -6.17 12.03 -8.04
N ILE A 72 -4.91 11.61 -8.02
CA ILE A 72 -4.39 10.68 -7.02
C ILE A 72 -4.57 11.25 -5.61
N GLN A 73 -4.22 12.53 -5.38
CA GLN A 73 -4.37 13.19 -4.08
C GLN A 73 -5.83 13.22 -3.59
N GLU A 74 -6.77 13.49 -4.48
CA GLU A 74 -8.20 13.49 -4.10
C GLU A 74 -8.74 12.08 -3.87
N LEU A 75 -8.35 11.09 -4.70
CA LEU A 75 -8.76 9.70 -4.52
C LEU A 75 -8.16 9.04 -3.28
N ALA A 76 -6.96 9.45 -2.85
CA ALA A 76 -6.35 8.95 -1.62
C ALA A 76 -7.19 9.25 -0.36
N ARG A 77 -8.01 10.30 -0.38
CA ARG A 77 -8.93 10.63 0.73
C ARG A 77 -10.02 9.58 0.95
N LEU A 78 -10.34 8.78 -0.09
CA LEU A 78 -11.31 7.68 0.02
C LEU A 78 -10.87 6.58 1.01
N GLN A 79 -9.63 6.58 1.46
CA GLN A 79 -9.14 5.60 2.45
C GLN A 79 -9.69 5.85 3.85
N ASN A 80 -10.02 7.11 4.21
CA ASN A 80 -10.34 7.52 5.57
C ASN A 80 -11.81 7.93 5.79
N GLU A 81 -12.59 8.17 4.74
CA GLU A 81 -13.91 8.81 4.84
C GLU A 81 -15.01 7.92 4.25
N VAL A 82 -15.31 6.80 4.90
CA VAL A 82 -16.42 5.94 4.48
C VAL A 82 -17.50 5.92 5.57
N PRO A 83 -18.76 6.26 5.25
CA PRO A 83 -19.84 6.25 6.23
C PRO A 83 -20.16 4.82 6.68
N SER A 84 -20.43 4.67 7.98
CA SER A 84 -20.93 3.42 8.56
C SER A 84 -22.34 3.10 8.07
N PHE A 85 -22.76 1.84 8.21
CA PHE A 85 -24.15 1.42 8.01
C PHE A 85 -24.81 1.09 9.36
N PRO A 86 -26.16 1.03 9.44
CA PRO A 86 -26.87 0.75 10.68
C PRO A 86 -26.43 -0.55 11.34
N ALA A 87 -26.23 -0.53 12.67
CA ALA A 87 -25.78 -1.68 13.44
C ALA A 87 -26.74 -2.88 13.33
N GLU A 88 -28.03 -2.62 13.17
CA GLU A 88 -29.07 -3.64 12.98
C GLU A 88 -28.78 -4.52 11.75
N ARG A 89 -28.24 -3.94 10.70
CA ARG A 89 -27.83 -4.71 9.51
C ARG A 89 -26.59 -5.57 9.81
N ALA A 90 -25.62 -5.05 10.57
CA ALA A 90 -24.47 -5.84 11.00
C ALA A 90 -24.93 -7.05 11.86
N ILE A 91 -25.82 -6.81 12.81
CA ILE A 91 -26.40 -7.85 13.66
C ILE A 91 -27.16 -8.90 12.81
N ALA A 92 -27.90 -8.46 11.79
CA ALA A 92 -28.59 -9.38 10.88
C ALA A 92 -27.60 -10.27 10.10
N VAL A 93 -26.50 -9.71 9.61
CA VAL A 93 -25.44 -10.47 8.92
C VAL A 93 -24.78 -11.47 9.88
N ILE A 94 -24.43 -11.06 11.11
CA ILE A 94 -23.86 -11.97 12.12
C ILE A 94 -24.78 -13.14 12.35
N ARG A 95 -26.07 -12.88 12.58
CA ARG A 95 -27.07 -13.94 12.80
C ARG A 95 -27.22 -14.87 11.62
N GLN A 96 -27.23 -14.33 10.41
CA GLN A 96 -27.36 -15.11 9.18
C GLN A 96 -26.13 -16.02 8.95
N GLU A 97 -24.93 -15.51 9.19
CA GLU A 97 -23.66 -16.20 8.91
C GLU A 97 -23.28 -17.19 10.01
N LEU A 98 -23.49 -16.83 11.29
CA LEU A 98 -23.08 -17.66 12.43
C LEU A 98 -24.23 -18.51 13.00
N GLY A 99 -25.47 -18.30 12.53
CA GLY A 99 -26.64 -19.07 12.98
C GLY A 99 -27.12 -18.76 14.39
N LYS A 100 -26.46 -17.85 15.11
CA LYS A 100 -26.78 -17.44 16.49
C LYS A 100 -26.92 -15.92 16.56
N GLY A 101 -27.72 -15.44 17.50
CA GLY A 101 -27.86 -14.00 17.76
C GLY A 101 -26.67 -13.42 18.50
N VAL A 102 -26.47 -12.11 18.39
CA VAL A 102 -25.36 -11.42 19.08
C VAL A 102 -25.44 -11.60 20.60
N ASP A 103 -26.65 -11.64 21.19
CA ASP A 103 -26.84 -11.83 22.61
C ASP A 103 -26.57 -13.28 23.10
N GLU A 104 -26.50 -14.23 22.16
CA GLU A 104 -26.10 -15.61 22.43
C GLU A 104 -24.57 -15.77 22.41
N LEU A 105 -23.90 -15.07 21.48
CA LEU A 105 -22.45 -15.16 21.25
C LEU A 105 -21.65 -14.23 22.16
N PHE A 106 -22.17 -13.03 22.40
CA PHE A 106 -21.44 -11.96 23.09
C PHE A 106 -22.15 -11.53 24.38
N ALA A 107 -21.38 -11.29 25.43
CA ALA A 107 -21.88 -10.68 26.67
C ALA A 107 -22.19 -9.19 26.48
N SER A 108 -21.39 -8.53 25.59
CA SER A 108 -21.64 -7.15 25.15
C SER A 108 -21.28 -7.02 23.67
N PHE A 109 -22.05 -6.20 22.96
CA PHE A 109 -21.79 -5.86 21.55
C PHE A 109 -22.05 -4.35 21.35
N GLU A 110 -21.00 -3.61 21.02
CA GLU A 110 -21.09 -2.16 20.81
C GLU A 110 -21.76 -1.88 19.46
N ARG A 111 -22.93 -1.20 19.50
CA ARG A 111 -23.68 -0.85 18.29
C ARG A 111 -23.00 0.25 17.47
N THR A 112 -22.29 1.16 18.13
CA THR A 112 -21.47 2.15 17.45
C THR A 112 -20.20 1.44 16.92
N PRO A 113 -19.95 1.46 15.60
CA PRO A 113 -18.75 0.80 15.06
C PRO A 113 -17.48 1.53 15.51
N LEU A 114 -16.47 0.76 15.86
CA LEU A 114 -15.12 1.24 16.17
C LEU A 114 -14.46 1.85 14.92
N ALA A 115 -14.73 1.25 13.75
CA ALA A 115 -14.22 1.71 12.46
C ALA A 115 -15.19 1.32 11.33
N ALA A 116 -15.20 2.11 10.25
CA ALA A 116 -15.95 1.80 9.05
C ALA A 116 -15.02 1.84 7.83
N ALA A 117 -15.13 0.82 6.97
CA ALA A 117 -14.41 0.68 5.72
C ALA A 117 -15.39 0.61 4.53
N SER A 118 -14.85 0.61 3.31
CA SER A 118 -15.66 0.56 2.09
C SER A 118 -16.56 -0.68 2.02
N LEU A 119 -16.06 -1.84 2.47
CA LEU A 119 -16.75 -3.13 2.35
C LEU A 119 -17.30 -3.65 3.68
N ALA A 120 -16.88 -3.10 4.81
CA ALA A 120 -17.20 -3.62 6.14
C ALA A 120 -17.20 -2.54 7.21
N GLN A 121 -17.67 -2.89 8.40
CA GLN A 121 -17.44 -2.12 9.62
C GLN A 121 -17.03 -3.05 10.75
N VAL A 122 -16.35 -2.50 11.76
CA VAL A 122 -15.79 -3.23 12.89
C VAL A 122 -16.48 -2.81 14.16
N HIS A 123 -16.99 -3.77 14.92
CA HIS A 123 -17.61 -3.55 16.23
C HIS A 123 -16.77 -4.19 17.32
N ARG A 124 -16.72 -3.54 18.49
CA ARG A 124 -16.14 -4.14 19.69
C ARG A 124 -17.20 -4.99 20.38
N ALA A 125 -16.77 -6.13 20.88
CA ALA A 125 -17.64 -7.06 21.61
C ALA A 125 -16.85 -7.78 22.70
N THR A 126 -17.55 -8.42 23.63
CA THR A 126 -16.97 -9.29 24.66
C THR A 126 -17.56 -10.68 24.49
N LEU A 127 -16.73 -11.69 24.36
CA LEU A 127 -17.19 -13.08 24.23
C LEU A 127 -17.94 -13.53 25.49
N LYS A 128 -19.06 -14.23 25.31
CA LYS A 128 -19.90 -14.67 26.42
C LYS A 128 -19.27 -15.80 27.23
N GLU A 129 -18.53 -16.69 26.55
CA GLU A 129 -17.95 -17.87 27.17
C GLU A 129 -16.64 -17.57 27.91
N SER A 130 -15.74 -16.80 27.30
CA SER A 130 -14.40 -16.53 27.85
C SER A 130 -14.29 -15.17 28.56
N GLY A 131 -15.19 -14.23 28.27
CA GLY A 131 -15.05 -12.84 28.71
C GLY A 131 -13.98 -12.06 27.94
N GLU A 132 -13.40 -12.64 26.92
CA GLU A 132 -12.36 -12.01 26.09
C GLU A 132 -12.95 -10.85 25.26
N GLU A 133 -12.20 -9.77 25.18
CA GLU A 133 -12.56 -8.65 24.31
C GLU A 133 -12.12 -8.92 22.87
N VAL A 134 -13.07 -8.78 21.95
CA VAL A 134 -12.87 -9.05 20.52
C VAL A 134 -13.37 -7.90 19.66
N VAL A 135 -12.91 -7.86 18.43
CA VAL A 135 -13.49 -7.06 17.35
C VAL A 135 -14.18 -7.98 16.36
N VAL A 136 -15.35 -7.56 15.92
CA VAL A 136 -16.17 -8.27 14.93
C VAL A 136 -16.26 -7.40 13.69
N LYS A 137 -15.53 -7.78 12.64
CA LYS A 137 -15.57 -7.17 11.32
C LYS A 137 -16.73 -7.77 10.53
N VAL A 138 -17.69 -6.94 10.14
CA VAL A 138 -18.93 -7.38 9.50
C VAL A 138 -19.04 -6.73 8.13
N GLN A 139 -19.27 -7.54 7.13
CA GLN A 139 -19.40 -7.11 5.74
C GLN A 139 -20.74 -6.39 5.50
N ARG A 140 -20.74 -5.43 4.56
CA ARG A 140 -21.96 -4.82 4.05
C ARG A 140 -22.81 -5.85 3.31
N GLU A 141 -24.12 -5.74 3.44
CA GLU A 141 -25.07 -6.62 2.76
C GLU A 141 -24.99 -6.47 1.21
N ASN A 142 -25.30 -7.55 0.50
CA ASN A 142 -25.51 -7.58 -0.95
C ASN A 142 -24.32 -7.09 -1.81
N LEU A 143 -23.08 -7.13 -1.28
CA LEU A 143 -21.91 -6.65 -2.03
C LEU A 143 -21.66 -7.43 -3.33
N LEU A 144 -21.83 -8.75 -3.33
CA LEU A 144 -21.59 -9.58 -4.51
C LEU A 144 -22.52 -9.22 -5.68
N ASP A 145 -23.80 -9.00 -5.40
CA ASP A 145 -24.78 -8.62 -6.44
C ASP A 145 -24.50 -7.21 -6.94
N LEU A 146 -24.11 -6.31 -6.02
CA LEU A 146 -23.68 -4.96 -6.37
C LEU A 146 -22.47 -5.00 -7.30
N PHE A 147 -21.44 -5.79 -6.95
CA PHE A 147 -20.23 -5.94 -7.76
C PHE A 147 -20.49 -6.48 -9.16
N ARG A 148 -21.38 -7.46 -9.30
CA ARG A 148 -21.75 -7.98 -10.61
C ARG A 148 -22.27 -6.89 -11.55
N VAL A 149 -23.20 -6.07 -11.06
CA VAL A 149 -23.76 -4.98 -11.84
C VAL A 149 -22.75 -3.88 -12.10
N ASP A 150 -22.03 -3.46 -11.07
CA ASP A 150 -21.08 -2.35 -11.14
C ASP A 150 -19.88 -2.68 -12.06
N LEU A 151 -19.27 -3.85 -11.89
CA LEU A 151 -18.15 -4.29 -12.72
C LEU A 151 -18.53 -4.52 -14.17
N ALA A 152 -19.76 -4.96 -14.46
CA ALA A 152 -20.25 -5.03 -15.83
C ALA A 152 -20.26 -3.64 -16.49
N ASN A 153 -20.75 -2.62 -15.79
CA ASN A 153 -20.73 -1.23 -16.29
C ASN A 153 -19.30 -0.68 -16.41
N ILE A 154 -18.43 -0.94 -15.43
CA ILE A 154 -17.04 -0.48 -15.44
C ILE A 154 -16.27 -1.07 -16.62
N ARG A 155 -16.47 -2.36 -16.97
CA ARG A 155 -15.85 -2.96 -18.16
C ARG A 155 -16.23 -2.22 -19.45
N VAL A 156 -17.49 -1.79 -19.57
CA VAL A 156 -17.94 -1.00 -20.72
C VAL A 156 -17.32 0.39 -20.73
N VAL A 157 -17.23 1.05 -19.56
CA VAL A 157 -16.54 2.35 -19.42
C VAL A 157 -15.07 2.24 -19.79
N ALA A 158 -14.39 1.20 -19.30
CA ALA A 158 -12.98 0.94 -19.61
C ALA A 158 -12.76 0.71 -21.11
N TRP A 159 -13.62 -0.09 -21.75
CA TRP A 159 -13.58 -0.31 -23.20
C TRP A 159 -13.78 0.98 -24.02
N LEU A 160 -14.70 1.86 -23.58
CA LEU A 160 -14.89 3.17 -24.20
C LEU A 160 -13.66 4.07 -23.99
N ALA A 161 -13.07 4.07 -22.79
CA ALA A 161 -11.89 4.86 -22.47
C ALA A 161 -10.70 4.46 -23.36
N ASP A 162 -10.44 3.16 -23.55
CA ASP A 162 -9.40 2.65 -24.42
C ASP A 162 -9.59 3.08 -25.89
N ARG A 163 -10.84 3.22 -26.34
CA ARG A 163 -11.15 3.68 -27.71
C ARG A 163 -11.01 5.20 -27.91
N LEU A 164 -11.30 5.96 -26.86
CA LEU A 164 -11.34 7.43 -26.92
C LEU A 164 -9.97 8.06 -26.61
N ASP A 165 -9.06 7.35 -25.95
CA ASP A 165 -7.72 7.84 -25.62
C ASP A 165 -6.62 6.85 -26.04
N PRO A 166 -6.31 6.76 -27.35
CA PRO A 166 -5.28 5.86 -27.87
C PRO A 166 -3.87 6.22 -27.41
N GLN A 167 -3.65 7.39 -26.77
CA GLN A 167 -2.33 7.78 -26.23
C GLN A 167 -1.95 6.98 -24.97
N THR A 168 -2.90 6.26 -24.36
CA THR A 168 -2.63 5.34 -23.25
C THR A 168 -1.87 4.07 -23.72
N GLU A 169 -1.68 3.86 -25.01
CA GLU A 169 -0.76 2.81 -25.51
C GLU A 169 0.70 3.02 -25.06
N ALA A 170 1.07 4.23 -24.64
CA ALA A 170 2.36 4.51 -24.03
C ALA A 170 2.42 4.11 -22.53
N ALA A 171 1.30 4.00 -21.85
CA ALA A 171 1.20 3.46 -20.51
C ALA A 171 1.23 1.92 -20.56
N SER A 172 1.93 1.29 -19.64
CA SER A 172 2.15 -0.16 -19.58
C SER A 172 0.89 -1.01 -19.33
N ALA A 173 -0.28 -0.40 -19.20
CA ALA A 173 -1.56 -1.07 -18.99
C ALA A 173 -2.72 -0.28 -19.62
N ASN A 174 -3.63 -0.98 -20.30
CA ASN A 174 -4.87 -0.39 -20.82
C ASN A 174 -5.97 -0.37 -19.74
N TRP A 175 -7.02 0.44 -19.92
CA TRP A 175 -8.12 0.56 -18.98
C TRP A 175 -8.86 -0.75 -18.72
N LYS A 176 -8.93 -1.61 -19.74
CA LYS A 176 -9.53 -2.94 -19.61
C LYS A 176 -8.78 -3.81 -18.62
N ASP A 177 -7.43 -3.86 -18.69
CA ASP A 177 -6.61 -4.63 -17.77
C ASP A 177 -6.70 -4.09 -16.35
N ILE A 178 -6.80 -2.76 -16.20
CA ILE A 178 -7.02 -2.10 -14.91
C ILE A 178 -8.38 -2.51 -14.32
N ALA A 179 -9.45 -2.49 -15.13
CA ALA A 179 -10.77 -2.88 -14.68
C ALA A 179 -10.86 -4.36 -14.30
N GLU A 180 -10.22 -5.26 -15.07
CA GLU A 180 -10.18 -6.69 -14.78
C GLU A 180 -9.36 -6.99 -13.51
N THR A 181 -8.22 -6.34 -13.34
CA THR A 181 -7.38 -6.49 -12.14
C THR A 181 -8.10 -5.96 -10.91
N SER A 182 -8.74 -4.78 -11.00
CA SER A 182 -9.54 -4.22 -9.91
C SER A 182 -10.71 -5.14 -9.54
N GLY A 183 -11.36 -5.75 -10.53
CA GLY A 183 -12.43 -6.72 -10.31
C GLY A 183 -11.96 -7.95 -9.54
N ARG A 184 -10.79 -8.51 -9.89
CA ARG A 184 -10.20 -9.65 -9.15
C ARG A 184 -9.90 -9.32 -7.71
N VAL A 185 -9.32 -8.14 -7.46
CA VAL A 185 -9.03 -7.66 -6.10
C VAL A 185 -10.32 -7.50 -5.29
N LEU A 186 -11.36 -6.90 -5.87
CA LEU A 186 -12.67 -6.74 -5.21
C LEU A 186 -13.29 -8.07 -4.79
N TYR A 187 -13.33 -9.07 -5.68
CA TYR A 187 -13.87 -10.38 -5.34
C TYR A 187 -13.06 -11.12 -4.28
N ARG A 188 -11.74 -10.91 -4.22
CA ARG A 188 -10.88 -11.50 -3.18
C ARG A 188 -11.11 -10.87 -1.81
N GLU A 189 -11.29 -9.56 -1.75
CA GLU A 189 -11.51 -8.82 -0.50
C GLU A 189 -12.91 -9.03 0.11
N VAL A 190 -13.87 -9.51 -0.68
CA VAL A 190 -15.22 -9.81 -0.18
C VAL A 190 -15.26 -11.09 0.66
N ASP A 191 -14.34 -12.02 0.48
CA ASP A 191 -14.30 -13.26 1.24
C ASP A 191 -13.34 -13.16 2.42
N PHE A 192 -13.87 -12.95 3.63
CA PHE A 192 -13.06 -12.85 4.85
C PHE A 192 -12.34 -14.15 5.23
N ASN A 193 -12.66 -15.29 4.62
CA ASN A 193 -11.85 -16.49 4.79
C ASN A 193 -10.43 -16.29 4.26
N HIS A 194 -10.25 -15.48 3.20
CA HIS A 194 -8.92 -15.11 2.72
C HIS A 194 -8.17 -14.22 3.71
N GLU A 195 -8.86 -13.25 4.31
CA GLU A 195 -8.25 -12.37 5.30
C GLU A 195 -7.85 -13.15 6.56
N ARG A 196 -8.72 -14.07 7.02
CA ARG A 196 -8.43 -14.98 8.12
C ARG A 196 -7.19 -15.82 7.85
N ALA A 197 -7.15 -16.53 6.72
CA ALA A 197 -6.02 -17.37 6.35
C ALA A 197 -4.72 -16.57 6.22
N SER A 198 -4.83 -15.32 5.74
CA SER A 198 -3.69 -14.41 5.66
C SER A 198 -3.19 -13.99 7.04
N ALA A 199 -4.09 -13.66 7.97
CA ALA A 199 -3.74 -13.32 9.35
C ALA A 199 -3.06 -14.49 10.07
N GLU A 200 -3.60 -15.71 9.94
CA GLU A 200 -3.02 -16.94 10.50
C GLU A 200 -1.61 -17.22 9.93
N SER A 201 -1.45 -17.09 8.61
CA SER A 201 -0.16 -17.28 7.95
C SER A 201 0.87 -16.22 8.36
N PHE A 202 0.42 -14.97 8.50
CA PHE A 202 1.28 -13.88 8.94
C PHE A 202 1.70 -14.05 10.42
N ALA A 203 0.77 -14.48 11.28
CA ALA A 203 1.07 -14.78 12.67
C ALA A 203 2.10 -15.92 12.80
N GLU A 204 1.99 -16.99 12.00
CA GLU A 204 2.98 -18.06 11.99
C GLU A 204 4.36 -17.59 11.53
N ASN A 205 4.41 -16.73 10.50
CA ASN A 205 5.65 -16.13 10.01
C ASN A 205 6.37 -15.29 11.07
N PHE A 206 5.61 -14.60 11.92
CA PHE A 206 6.14 -13.69 12.95
C PHE A 206 6.10 -14.26 14.37
N LYS A 207 5.83 -15.56 14.56
CA LYS A 207 5.69 -16.17 15.90
C LYS A 207 6.92 -16.01 16.80
N THR A 208 8.12 -15.90 16.22
CA THR A 208 9.38 -15.68 16.95
C THR A 208 9.67 -14.21 17.22
N PHE A 209 8.96 -13.28 16.56
CA PHE A 209 9.18 -11.84 16.66
C PHE A 209 8.27 -11.22 17.72
N LYS A 210 8.71 -11.18 18.97
CA LYS A 210 7.91 -10.66 20.10
C LYS A 210 7.51 -9.18 19.96
N ALA A 211 8.29 -8.41 19.20
CA ALA A 211 8.02 -7.01 18.91
C ALA A 211 6.91 -6.78 17.88
N ILE A 212 6.35 -7.86 17.29
CA ILE A 212 5.23 -7.81 16.35
C ILE A 212 4.02 -8.53 16.95
N LYS A 213 2.88 -7.88 17.00
CA LYS A 213 1.60 -8.46 17.44
C LYS A 213 0.65 -8.58 16.26
N ILE A 214 0.10 -9.74 16.13
CA ILE A 214 -1.01 -10.04 15.24
C ILE A 214 -2.18 -10.47 16.12
N PRO A 215 -3.39 -9.84 16.01
CA PRO A 215 -4.57 -10.28 16.73
C PRO A 215 -4.91 -11.73 16.38
N SER A 216 -5.18 -12.55 17.38
CA SER A 216 -5.62 -13.92 17.16
C SER A 216 -7.02 -13.95 16.54
N VAL A 217 -7.25 -14.89 15.63
CA VAL A 217 -8.55 -15.05 14.96
C VAL A 217 -9.36 -16.13 15.67
N HIS A 218 -10.67 -15.92 15.77
CA HIS A 218 -11.65 -16.91 16.27
C HIS A 218 -12.35 -17.59 15.08
N PRO A 219 -11.86 -18.74 14.60
CA PRO A 219 -12.39 -19.39 13.39
C PRO A 219 -13.88 -19.79 13.56
N GLU A 220 -14.26 -20.23 14.76
CA GLU A 220 -15.62 -20.65 15.11
C GLU A 220 -16.63 -19.50 15.12
N LEU A 221 -16.15 -18.26 15.23
CA LEU A 221 -16.95 -17.02 15.20
C LEU A 221 -16.68 -16.22 13.91
N SER A 222 -16.20 -16.90 12.88
CA SER A 222 -15.85 -16.29 11.60
C SER A 222 -16.50 -17.04 10.43
N SER A 223 -16.77 -16.31 9.34
CA SER A 223 -17.34 -16.82 8.10
C SER A 223 -16.80 -16.02 6.92
N SER A 224 -17.32 -16.25 5.71
CA SER A 224 -16.98 -15.42 4.55
C SER A 224 -17.36 -13.93 4.69
N LYS A 225 -18.29 -13.58 5.62
CA LYS A 225 -18.78 -12.20 5.79
C LYS A 225 -18.62 -11.65 7.21
N VAL A 226 -18.16 -12.46 8.14
CA VAL A 226 -17.89 -12.07 9.53
C VAL A 226 -16.50 -12.56 9.91
N LEU A 227 -15.66 -11.66 10.43
CA LEU A 227 -14.34 -12.00 10.94
C LEU A 227 -14.21 -11.50 12.37
N THR A 228 -14.03 -12.44 13.30
CA THR A 228 -13.87 -12.15 14.72
C THR A 228 -12.41 -12.34 15.11
N MET A 229 -11.82 -11.31 15.73
CA MET A 229 -10.40 -11.30 16.12
C MET A 229 -10.27 -10.71 17.54
N GLU A 230 -9.17 -11.03 18.20
CA GLU A 230 -8.76 -10.42 19.46
C GLU A 230 -8.79 -8.89 19.36
N TYR A 231 -9.32 -8.22 20.37
CA TYR A 231 -9.19 -6.78 20.50
C TYR A 231 -7.85 -6.43 21.13
N VAL A 232 -6.98 -5.81 20.36
CA VAL A 232 -5.67 -5.35 20.83
C VAL A 232 -5.65 -3.82 20.79
N PRO A 233 -5.72 -3.13 21.94
CA PRO A 233 -5.63 -1.67 21.97
C PRO A 233 -4.20 -1.22 21.64
N GLY A 234 -4.08 -0.07 20.97
CA GLY A 234 -2.78 0.53 20.67
C GLY A 234 -2.91 1.95 20.15
N VAL A 235 -1.83 2.70 20.23
CA VAL A 235 -1.72 4.05 19.67
C VAL A 235 -1.47 3.93 18.17
N LYS A 236 -2.30 4.59 17.36
CA LYS A 236 -2.11 4.60 15.90
C LYS A 236 -0.73 5.14 15.54
N ILE A 237 -0.03 4.45 14.65
CA ILE A 237 1.32 4.84 14.23
C ILE A 237 1.38 6.22 13.57
N SER A 238 0.25 6.74 13.08
CA SER A 238 0.13 8.09 12.51
C SER A 238 0.03 9.20 13.56
N ASN A 239 -0.22 8.87 14.83
CA ASN A 239 -0.36 9.82 15.92
C ASN A 239 0.99 9.99 16.66
N ALA A 240 1.93 10.71 16.03
CA ALA A 240 3.27 10.91 16.56
C ALA A 240 3.28 11.62 17.92
N GLU A 241 2.31 12.52 18.18
CA GLU A 241 2.19 13.25 19.45
C GLU A 241 1.86 12.27 20.59
N GLN A 242 0.83 11.44 20.41
CA GLN A 242 0.43 10.45 21.42
C GLN A 242 1.52 9.39 21.63
N LEU A 243 2.22 8.95 20.57
CA LEU A 243 3.34 8.02 20.70
C LEU A 243 4.46 8.62 21.59
N ALA A 244 4.77 9.91 21.40
CA ALA A 244 5.75 10.60 22.21
C ALA A 244 5.29 10.79 23.67
N GLU A 245 4.01 11.13 23.90
CA GLU A 245 3.41 11.23 25.24
C GLU A 245 3.46 9.90 26.02
N GLU A 246 3.26 8.78 25.33
CA GLU A 246 3.36 7.44 25.91
C GLU A 246 4.82 6.92 26.02
N GLY A 247 5.79 7.74 25.60
CA GLY A 247 7.24 7.47 25.76
C GLY A 247 7.83 6.55 24.70
N PHE A 248 7.16 6.34 23.59
CA PHE A 248 7.72 5.58 22.46
C PHE A 248 8.75 6.41 21.68
N ASP A 249 9.88 5.77 21.33
CA ASP A 249 10.86 6.36 20.43
C ASP A 249 10.43 6.22 18.97
N PRO A 250 10.12 7.33 18.27
CA PRO A 250 9.69 7.28 16.88
C PRO A 250 10.71 6.63 15.93
N VAL A 251 12.01 6.77 16.24
CA VAL A 251 13.09 6.17 15.44
C VAL A 251 13.04 4.64 15.59
N HIS A 252 12.91 4.17 16.82
CA HIS A 252 12.81 2.74 17.10
C HIS A 252 11.59 2.12 16.40
N ILE A 253 10.42 2.76 16.50
CA ILE A 253 9.19 2.29 15.84
C ILE A 253 9.33 2.29 14.31
N SER A 254 9.93 3.33 13.72
CA SER A 254 10.20 3.38 12.28
C SER A 254 11.12 2.25 11.82
N ASN A 255 12.17 1.96 12.60
CA ASN A 255 13.10 0.86 12.31
C ASN A 255 12.41 -0.50 12.43
N GLN A 256 11.58 -0.72 13.47
CA GLN A 256 10.79 -1.94 13.61
C GLN A 256 9.88 -2.15 12.40
N LEU A 257 9.16 -1.11 11.96
CA LEU A 257 8.27 -1.18 10.82
C LEU A 257 9.05 -1.56 9.55
N THR A 258 10.17 -0.90 9.29
CA THR A 258 11.01 -1.17 8.12
C THR A 258 11.58 -2.59 8.16
N THR A 259 12.10 -3.01 9.31
CA THR A 259 12.63 -4.36 9.49
C THR A 259 11.56 -5.43 9.31
N SER A 260 10.38 -5.23 9.91
CA SER A 260 9.26 -6.16 9.76
C SER A 260 8.85 -6.32 8.30
N TYR A 261 8.90 -5.23 7.52
CA TYR A 261 8.53 -5.28 6.11
C TYR A 261 9.61 -5.95 5.25
N LEU A 262 10.89 -5.73 5.54
CA LEU A 262 11.99 -6.45 4.89
C LEU A 262 11.92 -7.96 5.19
N GLU A 263 11.58 -8.37 6.41
CA GLU A 263 11.33 -9.78 6.74
C GLU A 263 10.20 -10.38 5.89
N GLN A 264 9.08 -9.64 5.73
CA GLN A 264 7.97 -10.07 4.88
C GLN A 264 8.41 -10.32 3.44
N VAL A 265 9.16 -9.39 2.85
CA VAL A 265 9.54 -9.42 1.44
C VAL A 265 10.73 -10.37 1.21
N CYS A 266 11.80 -10.22 1.99
CA CYS A 266 13.07 -10.92 1.72
C CYS A 266 13.10 -12.34 2.26
N ARG A 267 12.47 -12.59 3.42
CA ARG A 267 12.53 -13.88 4.10
C ARG A 267 11.28 -14.71 3.86
N HIS A 268 10.10 -14.17 4.20
CA HIS A 268 8.85 -14.93 4.11
C HIS A 268 8.34 -15.03 2.67
N GLY A 269 8.57 -14.00 1.84
CA GLY A 269 7.96 -13.91 0.50
C GLY A 269 6.45 -13.75 0.56
N PHE A 270 5.90 -13.42 1.73
CA PHE A 270 4.50 -13.13 2.00
C PHE A 270 4.41 -11.77 2.67
N PHE A 271 3.83 -10.79 1.97
CA PHE A 271 3.94 -9.40 2.36
C PHE A 271 2.61 -8.64 2.26
N HIS A 272 2.49 -7.62 3.10
CA HIS A 272 1.35 -6.72 3.12
C HIS A 272 1.46 -5.70 1.97
N CYS A 273 0.44 -5.66 1.10
CA CYS A 273 0.42 -4.77 -0.08
C CYS A 273 0.01 -3.33 0.24
N ASP A 274 -0.62 -3.10 1.39
CA ASP A 274 -1.12 -1.79 1.82
C ASP A 274 -0.90 -1.56 3.32
N PRO A 275 0.35 -1.40 3.79
CA PRO A 275 0.65 -1.15 5.20
C PRO A 275 0.27 0.30 5.59
N HIS A 276 -1.04 0.60 5.44
CA HIS A 276 -1.58 1.93 5.70
C HIS A 276 -1.49 2.28 7.20
N PRO A 277 -1.17 3.54 7.57
CA PRO A 277 -1.05 3.95 8.98
C PRO A 277 -2.31 3.69 9.81
N GLY A 278 -3.49 3.60 9.17
CA GLY A 278 -4.75 3.26 9.82
C GLY A 278 -4.83 1.81 10.31
N ASN A 279 -4.00 0.92 9.74
CA ASN A 279 -3.97 -0.51 10.03
C ASN A 279 -2.79 -0.90 10.93
N LEU A 280 -2.03 0.11 11.41
CA LEU A 280 -0.85 -0.07 12.23
C LEU A 280 -0.97 0.71 13.54
N ALA A 281 -0.63 0.06 14.65
CA ALA A 281 -0.57 0.70 15.95
C ALA A 281 0.65 0.20 16.74
N VAL A 282 0.88 0.83 17.89
CA VAL A 282 1.95 0.47 18.82
C VAL A 282 1.37 0.33 20.22
N ASP A 283 1.78 -0.69 20.96
CA ASP A 283 1.46 -0.87 22.37
C ASP A 283 2.72 -1.13 23.22
N ASN A 284 2.53 -1.20 24.53
CA ASN A 284 3.59 -1.42 25.52
C ASN A 284 3.88 -2.91 25.78
N GLY A 285 3.42 -3.82 24.94
CA GLY A 285 3.58 -5.27 25.13
C GLY A 285 5.02 -5.81 24.91
N TYR A 286 5.94 -4.94 24.47
CA TYR A 286 7.35 -5.26 24.28
C TYR A 286 8.23 -4.03 24.59
N PRO A 287 9.46 -4.20 25.13
CA PRO A 287 10.37 -3.10 25.40
C PRO A 287 10.65 -2.23 24.18
N GLY A 288 10.42 -0.93 24.28
CA GLY A 288 10.55 0.02 23.19
C GLY A 288 9.32 0.15 22.27
N GLY A 289 8.28 -0.63 22.53
CA GLY A 289 7.03 -0.68 21.77
C GLY A 289 6.87 -1.97 20.96
N ARG A 290 5.62 -2.45 20.85
CA ARG A 290 5.24 -3.60 20.04
C ARG A 290 4.36 -3.13 18.90
N LEU A 291 4.76 -3.40 17.66
CA LEU A 291 4.01 -3.04 16.47
C LEU A 291 2.85 -4.01 16.25
N ILE A 292 1.66 -3.47 16.03
CA ILE A 292 0.42 -4.24 15.80
C ILE A 292 -0.02 -4.07 14.36
N TYR A 293 -0.34 -5.18 13.67
CA TYR A 293 -0.98 -5.21 12.36
C TYR A 293 -2.44 -5.64 12.52
N TYR A 294 -3.40 -4.86 12.00
CA TYR A 294 -4.84 -5.13 12.17
C TYR A 294 -5.55 -5.68 10.92
N ASP A 295 -5.10 -5.37 9.72
CA ASP A 295 -5.77 -5.72 8.47
C ASP A 295 -4.88 -6.66 7.64
N PHE A 296 -5.46 -7.75 7.12
CA PHE A 296 -4.77 -8.75 6.31
C PHE A 296 -5.52 -9.01 4.98
N GLY A 297 -6.43 -8.11 4.59
CA GLY A 297 -7.21 -8.23 3.37
C GLY A 297 -6.40 -8.10 2.08
N MET A 298 -5.26 -7.38 2.14
CA MET A 298 -4.39 -7.16 0.99
C MET A 298 -3.00 -7.77 1.21
N MET A 299 -2.92 -9.08 1.20
CA MET A 299 -1.66 -9.83 1.28
C MET A 299 -1.34 -10.48 -0.07
N GLU A 300 -0.06 -10.53 -0.43
CA GLU A 300 0.43 -11.21 -1.66
C GLU A 300 1.61 -12.12 -1.37
N ASN A 301 1.69 -13.18 -2.20
CA ASN A 301 2.85 -14.05 -2.23
C ASN A 301 3.80 -13.60 -3.34
N MET A 302 5.08 -13.58 -3.02
CA MET A 302 6.17 -13.34 -3.97
C MET A 302 6.71 -14.69 -4.47
N GLU A 303 6.90 -14.81 -5.76
CA GLU A 303 7.53 -16.00 -6.35
C GLU A 303 9.00 -16.10 -5.89
N ASP A 304 9.51 -17.31 -5.69
CA ASP A 304 10.84 -17.53 -5.13
C ASP A 304 11.97 -16.91 -5.99
N ASN A 305 11.82 -16.92 -7.31
CA ASN A 305 12.76 -16.26 -8.21
C ASN A 305 12.77 -14.74 -8.02
N ILE A 306 11.59 -14.12 -7.81
CA ILE A 306 11.46 -12.69 -7.57
C ILE A 306 12.01 -12.34 -6.18
N LYS A 307 11.68 -13.14 -5.16
CA LYS A 307 12.21 -12.97 -3.80
C LYS A 307 13.74 -13.04 -3.79
N LYS A 308 14.32 -14.06 -4.41
CA LYS A 308 15.77 -14.20 -4.53
C LYS A 308 16.39 -13.00 -5.27
N GLY A 309 15.85 -12.64 -6.42
CA GLY A 309 16.33 -11.51 -7.20
C GLY A 309 16.23 -10.18 -6.43
N PHE A 310 15.21 -10.01 -5.59
CA PHE A 310 15.07 -8.82 -4.75
C PHE A 310 16.16 -8.76 -3.67
N VAL A 311 16.45 -9.89 -3.02
CA VAL A 311 17.56 -9.99 -2.05
C VAL A 311 18.92 -9.73 -2.74
N ASP A 312 19.14 -10.36 -3.90
CA ASP A 312 20.36 -10.17 -4.68
C ASP A 312 20.52 -8.69 -5.13
N LEU A 313 19.41 -8.03 -5.49
CA LEU A 313 19.41 -6.60 -5.84
C LEU A 313 19.79 -5.72 -4.63
N ILE A 314 19.18 -5.94 -3.45
CA ILE A 314 19.52 -5.19 -2.24
C ILE A 314 21.00 -5.36 -1.90
N PHE A 315 21.50 -6.59 -1.99
CA PHE A 315 22.92 -6.90 -1.74
C PHE A 315 23.83 -6.17 -2.74
N SER A 316 23.49 -6.24 -4.04
CA SER A 316 24.25 -5.55 -5.12
C SER A 316 24.26 -4.03 -4.95
N ILE A 317 23.15 -3.45 -4.45
CA ILE A 317 23.08 -2.01 -4.13
C ILE A 317 24.02 -1.67 -2.97
N TYR A 318 24.01 -2.49 -1.93
CA TYR A 318 24.85 -2.27 -0.73
C TYR A 318 26.34 -2.40 -1.06
N GLU A 319 26.73 -3.44 -1.80
CA GLU A 319 28.11 -3.73 -2.19
C GLU A 319 28.59 -2.89 -3.41
N ASN A 320 27.72 -2.05 -4.00
CA ASN A 320 28.02 -1.23 -5.18
C ASN A 320 28.43 -2.08 -6.40
N LEU A 321 27.64 -3.11 -6.73
CA LEU A 321 27.89 -4.07 -7.80
C LEU A 321 26.91 -3.87 -8.97
N PRO A 322 27.18 -2.96 -9.93
CA PRO A 322 26.24 -2.61 -11.00
C PRO A 322 25.85 -3.77 -11.91
N SER A 323 26.78 -4.66 -12.23
CA SER A 323 26.53 -5.80 -13.09
C SER A 323 25.58 -6.81 -12.42
N GLU A 324 25.84 -7.12 -11.14
CA GLU A 324 25.00 -8.03 -10.34
C GLU A 324 23.60 -7.44 -10.11
N ALA A 325 23.49 -6.11 -9.92
CA ALA A 325 22.21 -5.44 -9.84
C ALA A 325 21.40 -5.60 -11.16
N CYS A 326 22.06 -5.53 -12.32
CA CYS A 326 21.41 -5.79 -13.61
C CYS A 326 20.99 -7.25 -13.75
N ASP A 327 21.82 -8.21 -13.31
CA ASP A 327 21.48 -9.63 -13.30
C ASP A 327 20.25 -9.92 -12.43
N ALA A 328 20.19 -9.31 -11.24
CA ALA A 328 19.06 -9.42 -10.34
C ALA A 328 17.78 -8.86 -10.98
N LEU A 329 17.83 -7.68 -11.60
CA LEU A 329 16.71 -7.08 -12.32
C LEU A 329 16.23 -7.93 -13.50
N GLU A 330 17.16 -8.58 -14.23
CA GLU A 330 16.84 -9.49 -15.33
C GLU A 330 16.19 -10.78 -14.81
N ALA A 331 16.73 -11.36 -13.73
CA ALA A 331 16.16 -12.56 -13.07
C ALA A 331 14.73 -12.32 -12.57
N MET A 332 14.43 -11.11 -12.09
CA MET A 332 13.10 -10.70 -11.66
C MET A 332 12.15 -10.34 -12.81
N GLY A 333 12.63 -10.35 -14.07
CA GLY A 333 11.85 -9.95 -15.23
C GLY A 333 11.55 -8.45 -15.31
N VAL A 334 12.24 -7.63 -14.52
CA VAL A 334 12.14 -6.16 -14.55
C VAL A 334 12.93 -5.60 -15.73
N LEU A 335 14.09 -6.17 -15.99
CA LEU A 335 14.91 -5.82 -17.17
C LEU A 335 14.58 -6.79 -18.32
N ARG A 336 14.30 -6.24 -19.51
CA ARG A 336 14.04 -7.06 -20.71
C ARG A 336 15.31 -7.72 -21.21
N ARG A 337 15.23 -8.97 -21.64
CA ARG A 337 16.32 -9.64 -22.33
C ARG A 337 16.60 -8.99 -23.68
N GLY A 338 17.88 -8.86 -24.02
CA GLY A 338 18.31 -8.28 -25.32
C GLY A 338 18.44 -6.76 -25.35
N VAL A 339 18.36 -6.10 -24.22
CA VAL A 339 18.65 -4.66 -24.08
C VAL A 339 20.16 -4.42 -24.13
N ASP A 340 20.58 -3.24 -24.56
CA ASP A 340 21.98 -2.84 -24.43
C ASP A 340 22.44 -2.80 -22.98
N ARG A 341 23.02 -3.92 -22.56
CA ARG A 341 23.44 -4.14 -21.16
C ARG A 341 24.48 -3.11 -20.72
N GLN A 342 25.37 -2.68 -21.60
CA GLN A 342 26.44 -1.70 -21.26
C GLN A 342 25.82 -0.35 -20.85
N SER A 343 24.81 0.10 -21.58
CA SER A 343 24.10 1.34 -21.27
C SER A 343 23.35 1.23 -19.93
N ILE A 344 22.71 0.10 -19.65
CA ILE A 344 22.00 -0.12 -18.37
C ILE A 344 22.98 -0.21 -17.20
N GLU A 345 24.09 -0.94 -17.32
CA GLU A 345 25.12 -1.01 -16.28
C GLU A 345 25.75 0.36 -15.98
N ARG A 346 25.88 1.24 -16.97
CA ARG A 346 26.35 2.61 -16.76
C ARG A 346 25.37 3.40 -15.91
N ILE A 347 24.07 3.32 -16.24
CA ILE A 347 23.02 3.96 -15.47
C ILE A 347 22.97 3.40 -14.04
N ALA A 348 23.04 2.07 -13.90
CA ALA A 348 23.10 1.41 -12.60
C ALA A 348 24.29 1.89 -11.76
N ARG A 349 25.48 1.99 -12.36
CA ARG A 349 26.69 2.49 -11.70
C ARG A 349 26.53 3.92 -11.20
N ASP A 350 25.98 4.80 -12.02
CA ASP A 350 25.75 6.20 -11.64
C ASP A 350 24.72 6.32 -10.50
N LEU A 351 23.66 5.49 -10.53
CA LEU A 351 22.67 5.41 -9.47
C LEU A 351 23.27 4.86 -8.17
N LEU A 352 24.02 3.77 -8.22
CA LEU A 352 24.65 3.14 -7.06
C LEU A 352 25.72 4.05 -6.45
N ASN A 353 26.55 4.69 -7.26
CA ASN A 353 27.51 5.67 -6.75
C ASN A 353 26.83 6.86 -6.08
N THR A 354 25.69 7.32 -6.63
CA THR A 354 24.89 8.38 -6.00
C THR A 354 24.32 7.93 -4.67
N PHE A 355 23.84 6.69 -4.59
CA PHE A 355 23.32 6.09 -3.37
C PHE A 355 24.41 5.97 -2.30
N GLN A 356 25.59 5.44 -2.67
CA GLN A 356 26.74 5.34 -1.76
C GLN A 356 27.21 6.71 -1.25
N GLN A 357 27.25 7.72 -2.13
CA GLN A 357 27.55 9.10 -1.72
C GLN A 357 26.53 9.65 -0.75
N THR A 358 25.24 9.33 -0.93
CA THR A 358 24.17 9.76 -0.03
C THR A 358 24.32 9.06 1.34
N LEU A 359 24.67 7.77 1.37
CA LEU A 359 24.98 7.05 2.61
C LEU A 359 26.19 7.64 3.34
N ALA A 360 27.28 7.92 2.60
CA ALA A 360 28.48 8.52 3.18
C ALA A 360 28.25 9.97 3.65
N SER A 361 27.34 10.71 3.01
CA SER A 361 27.01 12.08 3.43
C SER A 361 26.11 12.13 4.67
N ALA A 362 25.33 11.08 4.95
CA ALA A 362 24.58 10.98 6.20
C ALA A 362 25.50 10.93 7.44
N ASP A 363 26.72 10.37 7.27
CA ASP A 363 27.78 10.37 8.29
C ASP A 363 28.63 11.65 8.32
N ASN A 364 28.54 12.50 7.28
CA ASN A 364 29.41 13.67 7.13
C ASN A 364 28.68 14.98 7.47
N LYS A 365 29.19 15.69 8.47
CA LYS A 365 28.80 17.06 8.89
C LYS A 365 28.78 18.12 7.76
N TRP A 366 29.31 17.82 6.57
CA TRP A 366 29.39 18.77 5.42
C TRP A 366 28.05 19.07 4.78
N GLU A 367 27.14 18.12 4.65
CA GLU A 367 25.81 18.39 4.08
C GLU A 367 24.93 19.22 5.02
N ASN A 368 25.22 19.25 6.30
CA ASN A 368 24.58 20.15 7.27
C ASN A 368 24.96 21.63 7.08
N GLN A 369 25.97 21.93 6.29
CA GLN A 369 26.41 23.29 5.96
C GLN A 369 25.79 23.84 4.66
N MET A 370 25.15 23.00 3.84
CA MET A 370 24.46 23.45 2.63
C MET A 370 23.11 24.07 2.97
N THR A 371 22.79 25.18 2.34
CA THR A 371 21.47 25.82 2.44
C THR A 371 20.37 24.94 1.85
N ALA A 372 19.13 25.14 2.25
CA ALA A 372 17.98 24.38 1.71
C ALA A 372 17.82 24.54 0.19
N GLU A 373 18.27 25.67 -0.38
CA GLU A 373 18.24 25.95 -1.80
C GLU A 373 19.34 25.17 -2.54
N GLU A 374 20.56 25.13 -2.04
CA GLU A 374 21.68 24.37 -2.61
C GLU A 374 21.39 22.86 -2.60
N LYS A 375 20.78 22.32 -1.52
CA LYS A 375 20.28 20.94 -1.47
C LYS A 375 19.22 20.66 -2.54
N LYS A 376 18.31 21.61 -2.75
CA LYS A 376 17.23 21.49 -3.74
C LYS A 376 17.79 21.54 -5.17
N GLU A 377 18.77 22.39 -5.43
CA GLU A 377 19.39 22.54 -6.73
C GLU A 377 20.26 21.34 -7.08
N SER A 378 21.04 20.83 -6.14
CA SER A 378 21.83 19.59 -6.29
C SER A 378 20.92 18.39 -6.60
N ARG A 379 19.81 18.21 -5.86
CA ARG A 379 18.81 17.17 -6.13
C ARG A 379 18.15 17.34 -7.51
N ARG A 380 17.92 18.58 -7.96
CA ARG A 380 17.33 18.88 -9.26
C ARG A 380 18.30 18.58 -10.40
N ALA A 381 19.57 18.94 -10.25
CA ALA A 381 20.63 18.65 -11.23
C ALA A 381 20.87 17.13 -11.36
N ARG A 382 20.90 16.39 -10.24
CA ARG A 382 21.01 14.91 -10.23
C ARG A 382 19.82 14.24 -10.93
N ARG A 383 18.57 14.68 -10.61
CA ARG A 383 17.36 14.17 -11.29
C ARG A 383 17.37 14.46 -12.79
N ALA A 384 17.87 15.62 -13.20
CA ALA A 384 17.97 16.00 -14.62
C ALA A 384 18.98 15.10 -15.36
N LYS A 385 20.14 14.80 -14.75
CA LYS A 385 21.15 13.91 -15.33
C LYS A 385 20.61 12.47 -15.48
N ILE A 386 20.03 11.91 -14.42
CA ILE A 386 19.39 10.58 -14.45
C ILE A 386 18.25 10.56 -15.48
N GLY A 387 17.47 11.64 -15.57
CA GLY A 387 16.41 11.79 -16.56
C GLY A 387 16.91 11.81 -17.99
N GLN A 388 18.06 12.45 -18.26
CA GLN A 388 18.69 12.46 -19.59
C GLN A 388 19.22 11.09 -19.98
N ASP A 389 19.86 10.36 -19.08
CA ASP A 389 20.39 9.03 -19.35
C ASP A 389 19.26 8.00 -19.54
N LEU A 390 18.19 8.08 -18.75
CA LEU A 390 16.96 7.31 -18.97
C LEU A 390 16.27 7.67 -20.28
N PHE A 391 16.27 8.96 -20.66
CA PHE A 391 15.66 9.40 -21.92
C PHE A 391 16.46 8.90 -23.15
N ALA A 392 17.78 8.81 -23.06
CA ALA A 392 18.62 8.24 -24.10
C ALA A 392 18.35 6.74 -24.34
N THR A 393 17.91 6.01 -23.29
CA THR A 393 17.51 4.59 -23.37
C THR A 393 16.01 4.39 -23.64
N GLN A 394 15.22 5.46 -23.78
CA GLN A 394 13.76 5.41 -23.88
C GLN A 394 13.26 4.78 -25.21
N SER A 395 14.07 4.72 -26.25
CA SER A 395 13.74 4.07 -27.51
C SER A 395 13.41 2.57 -27.35
N ASP A 396 14.04 1.88 -26.39
CA ASP A 396 13.94 0.42 -26.25
C ASP A 396 13.04 -0.04 -25.11
N LYS A 397 12.49 0.89 -24.29
CA LYS A 397 11.70 0.58 -23.09
C LYS A 397 12.29 -0.59 -22.29
N PRO A 398 13.52 -0.42 -21.73
CA PRO A 398 14.31 -1.52 -21.17
C PRO A 398 13.66 -2.15 -19.94
N PHE A 399 12.85 -1.38 -19.22
CA PHE A 399 12.19 -1.83 -17.98
C PHE A 399 10.73 -2.25 -18.22
N ARG A 400 10.38 -3.40 -17.65
CA ARG A 400 9.01 -3.88 -17.59
C ARG A 400 8.74 -4.32 -16.16
N PHE A 401 7.96 -3.53 -15.42
CA PHE A 401 7.57 -3.89 -14.07
C PHE A 401 6.37 -4.85 -14.09
N PRO A 402 6.52 -6.09 -13.58
CA PRO A 402 5.38 -6.96 -13.35
C PRO A 402 4.36 -6.30 -12.43
N PRO A 403 3.05 -6.57 -12.57
CA PRO A 403 1.99 -5.92 -11.77
C PRO A 403 2.20 -6.02 -10.26
N LYS A 404 2.77 -7.11 -9.76
CA LYS A 404 3.06 -7.30 -8.32
C LYS A 404 4.05 -6.28 -7.77
N TRP A 405 4.96 -5.78 -8.58
CA TRP A 405 5.93 -4.76 -8.17
C TRP A 405 5.29 -3.43 -7.77
N THR A 406 4.14 -3.11 -8.36
CA THR A 406 3.39 -1.91 -8.00
C THR A 406 2.98 -1.96 -6.51
N PHE A 407 2.61 -3.14 -6.01
CA PHE A 407 2.28 -3.32 -4.58
C PHE A 407 3.51 -3.17 -3.69
N VAL A 408 4.64 -3.75 -4.09
CA VAL A 408 5.90 -3.63 -3.33
C VAL A 408 6.35 -2.17 -3.24
N PHE A 409 6.42 -1.46 -4.38
CA PHE A 409 6.80 -0.04 -4.39
C PHE A 409 5.83 0.84 -3.61
N ARG A 410 4.53 0.56 -3.69
CA ARG A 410 3.52 1.26 -2.92
C ARG A 410 3.75 1.09 -1.42
N ALA A 411 3.95 -0.13 -0.98
CA ALA A 411 4.15 -0.43 0.43
C ALA A 411 5.44 0.22 0.96
N PHE A 412 6.55 0.17 0.20
CA PHE A 412 7.76 0.90 0.56
C PHE A 412 7.54 2.42 0.63
N SER A 413 6.80 3.01 -0.33
CA SER A 413 6.47 4.43 -0.30
C SER A 413 5.60 4.80 0.90
N THR A 414 4.69 3.92 1.31
CA THR A 414 3.84 4.11 2.48
C THR A 414 4.67 4.06 3.76
N ILE A 415 5.57 3.07 3.88
CA ILE A 415 6.47 2.92 5.03
C ILE A 415 7.42 4.12 5.14
N ASP A 416 7.99 4.56 4.01
CA ASP A 416 8.81 5.78 3.96
C ASP A 416 8.00 7.01 4.40
N GLY A 417 6.73 7.11 3.98
CA GLY A 417 5.82 8.17 4.41
C GLY A 417 5.53 8.15 5.92
N ILE A 418 5.31 6.96 6.50
CA ILE A 418 5.13 6.77 7.94
C ILE A 418 6.40 7.16 8.69
N GLY A 419 7.55 6.64 8.27
CA GLY A 419 8.83 6.99 8.84
C GLY A 419 9.07 8.49 8.86
N LYS A 420 8.73 9.19 7.76
CA LYS A 420 8.77 10.67 7.64
C LYS A 420 7.81 11.38 8.60
N GLY A 421 6.67 10.83 8.83
CA GLY A 421 5.71 11.34 9.80
C GLY A 421 6.19 11.19 11.24
N LEU A 422 6.85 10.07 11.55
CA LEU A 422 7.38 9.77 12.88
C LEU A 422 8.61 10.60 13.22
N ASN A 423 9.53 10.78 12.28
CA ASN A 423 10.74 11.56 12.49
C ASN A 423 11.14 12.37 11.25
N PRO A 424 10.72 13.65 11.17
CA PRO A 424 11.06 14.53 10.05
C PRO A 424 12.55 14.79 9.84
N GLY A 425 13.38 14.51 10.84
CA GLY A 425 14.84 14.73 10.81
C GLY A 425 15.66 13.50 10.33
N LEU A 426 15.04 12.33 10.24
CA LEU A 426 15.72 11.07 9.90
C LEU A 426 15.30 10.61 8.50
N TYR A 427 16.02 11.06 7.46
CA TYR A 427 15.63 10.64 6.14
C TYR A 427 16.70 10.16 5.24
N ASP A 428 16.81 8.87 5.24
CA ASP A 428 16.79 7.99 4.07
C ASP A 428 16.51 6.56 4.55
N LEU A 429 15.65 5.79 3.88
CA LEU A 429 15.53 4.33 4.05
C LEU A 429 16.91 3.63 3.99
N SER A 430 17.91 4.32 3.45
CA SER A 430 19.31 3.95 3.43
C SER A 430 19.98 3.84 4.81
N CYS A 431 19.50 4.57 5.82
CA CYS A 431 20.09 4.53 7.16
C CYS A 431 19.58 3.37 8.03
N ALA A 432 18.34 2.91 7.78
CA ALA A 432 17.72 1.87 8.61
C ALA A 432 18.20 0.44 8.29
N THR A 433 18.89 0.23 7.16
CA THR A 433 19.24 -1.11 6.64
C THR A 433 20.72 -1.42 6.59
N ALA A 434 21.60 -0.60 7.17
CA ALA A 434 23.02 -0.88 7.20
C ALA A 434 23.36 -1.90 8.29
N PRO A 435 23.52 -3.21 7.96
CA PRO A 435 24.14 -4.14 8.90
C PRO A 435 25.59 -3.68 9.18
N PRO A 436 26.15 -3.94 10.37
CA PRO A 436 27.54 -3.65 10.64
C PRO A 436 28.42 -4.33 9.60
N ARG A 437 29.35 -3.59 8.99
CA ARG A 437 30.28 -4.13 8.00
C ARG A 437 30.97 -5.38 8.54
N PRO A 438 30.93 -6.50 7.83
CA PRO A 438 31.76 -7.64 8.20
C PRO A 438 33.25 -7.24 8.13
N PRO A 439 34.09 -7.77 8.97
CA PRO A 439 35.54 -7.51 8.94
C PRO A 439 36.09 -7.91 7.55
N PRO A 440 37.06 -7.18 7.00
CA PRO A 440 37.65 -7.46 5.71
C PRO A 440 38.23 -8.88 5.71
N GLY A 441 37.72 -9.77 4.84
CA GLY A 441 38.26 -11.10 4.62
C GLY A 441 37.30 -12.28 4.66
N ARG A 442 35.99 -12.10 4.81
CA ARG A 442 35.03 -13.20 4.67
C ARG A 442 33.91 -12.83 3.69
N SER A 443 33.86 -13.54 2.58
CA SER A 443 32.73 -13.60 1.66
C SER A 443 31.58 -14.42 2.32
N ALA A 444 30.97 -13.86 3.35
CA ALA A 444 29.78 -14.43 3.95
C ALA A 444 28.60 -13.53 3.58
N ARG A 445 27.59 -14.10 2.92
CA ARG A 445 26.29 -13.45 2.77
C ARG A 445 25.82 -12.97 4.14
N PRO A 446 25.48 -11.69 4.34
CA PRO A 446 25.02 -11.22 5.63
C PRO A 446 23.75 -11.97 6.02
N ALA A 447 23.75 -12.53 7.22
CA ALA A 447 22.51 -12.86 7.90
C ALA A 447 21.72 -11.54 8.05
N LEU A 448 20.43 -11.57 7.76
CA LEU A 448 19.52 -10.47 8.10
C LEU A 448 19.73 -10.14 9.60
N PRO A 449 19.70 -8.86 10.01
CA PRO A 449 20.09 -8.49 11.37
C PRO A 449 19.27 -9.28 12.40
N ASP A 450 19.96 -10.04 13.23
CA ASP A 450 19.42 -10.71 14.41
C ASP A 450 19.09 -9.63 15.45
N GLY A 451 17.88 -9.09 15.39
CA GLY A 451 17.55 -7.95 16.25
C GLY A 451 16.13 -7.84 16.75
N LEU A 452 15.27 -8.83 16.49
CA LEU A 452 13.91 -8.82 16.98
C LEU A 452 13.51 -10.16 17.61
N HIS A 453 14.37 -10.72 18.46
CA HIS A 453 14.03 -11.87 19.30
C HIS A 453 13.42 -11.44 20.61
#